data_1ab14c49cc30e28d63e88971a5bbb6a8
#
_entry.id   1ab14c49cc30e28d63e88971a5bbb6a8
#
_cell.length_a   1.000
_cell.length_b   1.000
_cell.length_c   1.000
_cell.angle_alpha   90.00
_cell.angle_beta   90.00
_cell.angle_gamma   90.00
#
_symmetry.space_group_name_H-M   'P 1'
#
loop_
_entity.id
_entity.type
_entity.pdbx_description
1 polymer ?
#
loop_
_entity_poly.entity_id
_entity_poly.type
_entity_poly.pdbx_seq_one_letter_code
_entity_poly.pdbx_strand_id
1 'polypeptide(L)'
;MNIGIVGLGLIGGSLGLKLQSLNHTIYGIANNEFNEKKAKEKKLANFVSCDLRLLKKCELVILALPIKDLISPSQELVASIPLETILTDVGSVKEPIVNTWENLHPLFIGSHPMAGTEKKGVDSGFEGLFKNAKWIITQRKIVI
;
A
#
# COMPACT_ATOMS: atom_id res chain seq x y z
N MET A 1 -8.13 11.28 6.77
CA MET A 1 -7.66 10.13 7.56
C MET A 1 -6.15 9.95 7.39
N ASN A 2 -5.53 9.24 8.31
CA ASN A 2 -4.12 8.87 8.22
C ASN A 2 -3.98 7.54 7.47
N ILE A 3 -3.28 7.55 6.36
CA ILE A 3 -3.15 6.38 5.47
C ILE A 3 -1.67 6.03 5.32
N GLY A 4 -1.33 4.78 5.63
CA GLY A 4 -0.02 4.22 5.39
C GLY A 4 0.05 3.58 4.01
N ILE A 5 1.13 3.81 3.28
CA ILE A 5 1.40 3.14 2.01
C ILE A 5 2.77 2.46 2.12
N VAL A 6 2.77 1.15 2.07
CA VAL A 6 4.00 0.35 2.10
C VAL A 6 4.40 0.03 0.66
N GLY A 7 5.50 0.63 0.23
CA GLY A 7 5.96 0.58 -1.16
C GLY A 7 5.53 1.80 -1.97
N LEU A 8 6.49 2.54 -2.47
CA LEU A 8 6.27 3.81 -3.18
C LEU A 8 6.74 3.73 -4.65
N GLY A 9 6.41 2.61 -5.30
CA GLY A 9 6.60 2.44 -6.74
C GLY A 9 5.49 3.11 -7.55
N LEU A 10 5.21 2.58 -8.74
CA LEU A 10 4.18 3.15 -9.63
C LEU A 10 2.83 3.28 -8.93
N ILE A 11 2.32 2.20 -8.37
CA ILE A 11 0.98 2.19 -7.74
C ILE A 11 1.00 2.96 -6.42
N GLY A 12 1.91 2.61 -5.50
CA GLY A 12 1.97 3.24 -4.18
C GLY A 12 2.30 4.73 -4.25
N GLY A 13 3.25 5.13 -5.09
CA GLY A 13 3.59 6.53 -5.30
C GLY A 13 2.44 7.34 -5.92
N SER A 14 1.76 6.76 -6.91
CA SER A 14 0.58 7.39 -7.54
C SER A 14 -0.58 7.54 -6.56
N LEU A 15 -0.81 6.53 -5.70
CA LEU A 15 -1.80 6.62 -4.62
C LEU A 15 -1.43 7.72 -3.62
N GLY A 16 -0.16 7.80 -3.24
CA GLY A 16 0.32 8.83 -2.31
C GLY A 16 0.02 10.24 -2.83
N LEU A 17 0.32 10.50 -4.09
CA LEU A 17 0.02 11.77 -4.74
C LEU A 17 -1.50 12.04 -4.79
N LYS A 18 -2.28 11.06 -5.21
CA LYS A 18 -3.73 11.22 -5.35
C LYS A 18 -4.41 11.44 -4.00
N LEU A 19 -4.08 10.65 -3.01
CA LEU A 19 -4.71 10.74 -1.69
C LEU A 19 -4.32 12.02 -0.94
N GLN A 20 -3.10 12.54 -1.13
CA GLN A 20 -2.73 13.86 -0.62
C GLN A 20 -3.60 14.96 -1.25
N SER A 21 -3.88 14.87 -2.56
CA SER A 21 -4.75 15.85 -3.24
C SER A 21 -6.19 15.82 -2.73
N LEU A 22 -6.60 14.75 -2.08
CA LEU A 22 -7.91 14.57 -1.44
C LEU A 22 -7.89 14.91 0.06
N ASN A 23 -6.83 15.57 0.52
CA ASN A 23 -6.66 16.02 1.92
C ASN A 23 -6.49 14.90 2.95
N HIS A 24 -5.98 13.75 2.54
CA HIS A 24 -5.53 12.72 3.48
C HIS A 24 -4.07 12.93 3.87
N THR A 25 -3.71 12.50 5.06
CA THR A 25 -2.31 12.50 5.52
C THR A 25 -1.68 11.15 5.21
N ILE A 26 -0.63 11.15 4.40
CA ILE A 26 -0.02 9.93 3.87
C ILE A 26 1.33 9.68 4.55
N TYR A 27 1.47 8.46 5.06
CA TYR A 27 2.71 7.92 5.65
C TYR A 27 3.25 6.86 4.70
N GLY A 28 4.31 7.17 3.98
CA GLY A 28 4.93 6.28 3.00
C GLY A 28 6.11 5.52 3.59
N ILE A 29 6.15 4.22 3.35
CA ILE A 29 7.28 3.37 3.74
C ILE A 29 8.08 3.00 2.50
N ALA A 30 9.32 3.43 2.46
CA ALA A 30 10.29 3.07 1.44
C ALA A 30 11.11 1.84 1.88
N ASN A 31 11.63 1.08 0.91
CA ASN A 31 12.37 -0.15 1.18
C ASN A 31 13.86 0.08 1.48
N ASN A 32 14.40 1.25 1.16
CA ASN A 32 15.79 1.62 1.45
C ASN A 32 15.94 3.16 1.49
N GLU A 33 17.09 3.62 1.99
CA GLU A 33 17.37 5.05 2.16
C GLU A 33 17.41 5.82 0.83
N PHE A 34 17.87 5.19 -0.25
CA PHE A 34 17.89 5.81 -1.57
C PHE A 34 16.45 6.12 -2.05
N ASN A 35 15.56 5.14 -1.96
CA ASN A 35 14.15 5.31 -2.34
C ASN A 35 13.40 6.24 -1.38
N GLU A 36 13.75 6.24 -0.09
CA GLU A 36 13.23 7.20 0.88
C GLU A 36 13.54 8.64 0.46
N LYS A 37 14.80 8.92 0.12
CA LYS A 37 15.21 10.25 -0.34
C LYS A 37 14.48 10.66 -1.62
N LYS A 38 14.39 9.76 -2.59
CA LYS A 38 13.68 10.01 -3.86
C LYS A 38 12.19 10.28 -3.64
N ALA A 39 11.54 9.50 -2.80
CA ALA A 39 10.13 9.68 -2.47
C ALA A 39 9.86 11.02 -1.78
N LYS A 40 10.76 11.46 -0.89
CA LYS A 40 10.69 12.79 -0.27
C LYS A 40 10.82 13.91 -1.29
N GLU A 41 11.81 13.82 -2.19
CA GLU A 41 12.03 14.80 -3.26
C GLU A 41 10.80 14.93 -4.17
N LYS A 42 10.15 13.82 -4.48
CA LYS A 42 8.94 13.77 -5.32
C LYS A 42 7.65 14.05 -4.56
N LYS A 43 7.72 14.21 -3.25
CA LYS A 43 6.56 14.46 -2.37
C LYS A 43 5.46 13.41 -2.52
N LEU A 44 5.86 12.13 -2.60
CA LEU A 44 4.94 11.01 -2.79
C LEU A 44 4.06 10.75 -1.54
N ALA A 45 4.47 11.24 -0.39
CA ALA A 45 3.71 11.17 0.86
C ALA A 45 4.04 12.40 1.73
N ASN A 46 3.21 12.69 2.71
CA ASN A 46 3.48 13.75 3.69
C ASN A 46 4.69 13.40 4.57
N PHE A 47 4.79 12.13 4.95
CA PHE A 47 5.91 11.59 5.72
C PHE A 47 6.43 10.35 5.01
N VAL A 48 7.74 10.27 4.79
CA VAL A 48 8.40 9.12 4.16
C VAL A 48 9.50 8.62 5.09
N SER A 49 9.55 7.32 5.33
CA SER A 49 10.59 6.68 6.12
C SER A 49 10.75 5.21 5.71
N CYS A 50 11.87 4.61 6.07
CA CYS A 50 12.04 3.15 6.05
C CYS A 50 11.55 2.50 7.35
N ASP A 51 11.14 3.29 8.34
CA ASP A 51 10.73 2.82 9.66
C ASP A 51 9.25 2.42 9.66
N LEU A 52 8.99 1.13 9.77
CA LEU A 52 7.64 0.56 9.81
C LEU A 52 6.81 1.03 11.01
N ARG A 53 7.43 1.59 12.05
CA ARG A 53 6.71 2.12 13.22
C ARG A 53 5.78 3.28 12.87
N LEU A 54 6.00 3.96 11.74
CA LEU A 54 5.08 4.99 11.24
C LEU A 54 3.66 4.44 11.00
N LEU A 55 3.52 3.15 10.72
CA LEU A 55 2.23 2.52 10.45
C LEU A 55 1.28 2.52 11.67
N LYS A 56 1.82 2.67 12.88
CA LYS A 56 1.02 2.79 14.09
C LYS A 56 0.10 4.01 14.12
N LYS A 57 0.41 5.03 13.32
CA LYS A 57 -0.39 6.26 13.21
C LYS A 57 -1.54 6.15 12.21
N CYS A 58 -1.64 5.03 11.49
CA CYS A 58 -2.51 4.90 10.32
C CYS A 58 -3.82 4.17 10.66
N GLU A 59 -4.91 4.68 10.11
CA GLU A 59 -6.25 4.07 10.19
C GLU A 59 -6.48 3.07 9.07
N LEU A 60 -5.77 3.26 7.95
CA LEU A 60 -5.76 2.39 6.78
C LEU A 60 -4.32 2.20 6.35
N VAL A 61 -3.95 0.96 6.03
CA VAL A 61 -2.65 0.63 5.43
C VAL A 61 -2.86 -0.05 4.09
N ILE A 62 -2.15 0.42 3.07
CA ILE A 62 -2.18 -0.12 1.71
C ILE A 62 -0.82 -0.75 1.41
N LEU A 63 -0.82 -2.04 1.12
CA LEU A 63 0.38 -2.79 0.75
C LEU A 63 0.56 -2.72 -0.77
N ALA A 64 1.47 -1.88 -1.23
CA ALA A 64 1.82 -1.70 -2.65
C ALA A 64 3.19 -2.33 -2.93
N LEU A 65 3.33 -3.59 -2.57
CA LEU A 65 4.57 -4.37 -2.66
C LEU A 65 4.56 -5.31 -3.86
N PRO A 66 5.74 -5.78 -4.30
CA PRO A 66 5.83 -6.88 -5.26
C PRO A 66 5.08 -8.11 -4.76
N ILE A 67 4.56 -8.91 -5.70
CA ILE A 67 3.70 -10.06 -5.36
C ILE A 67 4.38 -11.06 -4.42
N LYS A 68 5.68 -11.29 -4.59
CA LYS A 68 6.44 -12.20 -3.71
C LYS A 68 6.41 -11.74 -2.25
N ASP A 69 6.46 -10.45 -2.00
CA ASP A 69 6.44 -9.87 -0.65
C ASP A 69 5.01 -9.83 -0.08
N LEU A 70 4.00 -9.77 -0.94
CA LEU A 70 2.60 -9.90 -0.54
C LEU A 70 2.23 -11.33 -0.15
N ILE A 71 2.79 -12.32 -0.83
CA ILE A 71 2.53 -13.75 -0.54
C ILE A 71 3.35 -14.23 0.66
N SER A 72 4.56 -13.73 0.81
CA SER A 72 5.48 -14.08 1.91
C SER A 72 5.99 -12.81 2.60
N PRO A 73 5.12 -12.13 3.37
CA PRO A 73 5.52 -10.91 4.07
C PRO A 73 6.51 -11.20 5.18
N SER A 74 7.38 -10.23 5.47
CA SER A 74 8.27 -10.32 6.63
C SER A 74 7.48 -10.27 7.94
N GLN A 75 7.99 -10.95 8.97
CA GLN A 75 7.41 -10.90 10.32
C GLN A 75 7.39 -9.47 10.86
N GLU A 76 8.41 -8.68 10.57
CA GLU A 76 8.50 -7.28 10.98
C GLU A 76 7.35 -6.46 10.40
N LEU A 77 7.05 -6.61 9.11
CA LEU A 77 5.93 -5.93 8.47
C LEU A 77 4.60 -6.31 9.13
N VAL A 78 4.35 -7.60 9.28
CA VAL A 78 3.10 -8.10 9.88
C VAL A 78 2.93 -7.54 11.30
N ALA A 79 3.99 -7.58 12.12
CA ALA A 79 3.96 -7.09 13.49
C ALA A 79 3.81 -5.57 13.60
N SER A 80 4.16 -4.83 12.55
CA SER A 80 4.11 -3.36 12.54
C SER A 80 2.73 -2.78 12.22
N ILE A 81 1.80 -3.61 11.76
CA ILE A 81 0.44 -3.18 11.41
C ILE A 81 -0.49 -3.45 12.60
N PRO A 82 -1.07 -2.41 13.22
CA PRO A 82 -2.01 -2.61 14.32
C PRO A 82 -3.23 -3.42 13.89
N LEU A 83 -3.71 -4.31 14.75
CA LEU A 83 -4.83 -5.22 14.42
C LEU A 83 -6.15 -4.49 14.18
N GLU A 84 -6.30 -3.30 14.71
CA GLU A 84 -7.47 -2.42 14.53
C GLU A 84 -7.39 -1.57 13.25
N THR A 85 -6.27 -1.59 12.55
CA THR A 85 -6.07 -0.85 11.30
C THR A 85 -6.69 -1.63 10.13
N ILE A 86 -7.43 -0.96 9.27
CA ILE A 86 -7.92 -1.55 8.03
C ILE A 86 -6.71 -1.78 7.10
N LEU A 87 -6.60 -2.98 6.56
CA LEU A 87 -5.49 -3.38 5.72
C LEU A 87 -5.96 -3.84 4.35
N THR A 88 -5.35 -3.34 3.30
CA THR A 88 -5.59 -3.78 1.92
C THR A 88 -4.30 -3.87 1.13
N ASP A 89 -4.36 -4.52 -0.02
CA ASP A 89 -3.25 -4.62 -0.98
C ASP A 89 -3.69 -4.12 -2.35
N VAL A 90 -2.74 -4.07 -3.27
CA VAL A 90 -2.99 -3.66 -4.67
C VAL A 90 -2.55 -4.72 -5.68
N GLY A 91 -2.24 -5.93 -5.24
CA GLY A 91 -1.73 -7.00 -6.08
C GLY A 91 -2.74 -7.51 -7.10
N SER A 92 -2.28 -7.86 -8.30
CA SER A 92 -3.13 -8.36 -9.39
C SER A 92 -3.57 -9.83 -9.20
N VAL A 93 -2.80 -10.62 -8.46
CA VAL A 93 -3.11 -12.04 -8.19
C VAL A 93 -3.68 -12.15 -6.79
N LYS A 94 -5.01 -12.36 -6.69
CA LYS A 94 -5.71 -12.25 -5.42
C LYS A 94 -5.69 -13.49 -4.55
N GLU A 95 -5.87 -14.67 -5.10
CA GLU A 95 -6.04 -15.89 -4.31
C GLU A 95 -4.89 -16.15 -3.31
N PRO A 96 -3.62 -16.21 -3.72
CA PRO A 96 -2.53 -16.44 -2.78
C PRO A 96 -2.33 -15.29 -1.79
N ILE A 97 -2.61 -14.06 -2.18
CA ILE A 97 -2.49 -12.89 -1.29
C ILE A 97 -3.57 -12.95 -0.21
N VAL A 98 -4.82 -13.17 -0.60
CA VAL A 98 -5.96 -13.28 0.33
C VAL A 98 -5.73 -14.45 1.29
N ASN A 99 -5.33 -15.62 0.80
CA ASN A 99 -5.05 -16.79 1.63
C ASN A 99 -3.95 -16.52 2.66
N THR A 100 -2.93 -15.77 2.31
CA THR A 100 -1.87 -15.37 3.24
C THR A 100 -2.39 -14.40 4.30
N TRP A 101 -3.00 -13.31 3.90
CA TRP A 101 -3.32 -12.21 4.81
C TRP A 101 -4.58 -12.41 5.64
N GLU A 102 -5.54 -13.24 5.20
CA GLU A 102 -6.71 -13.59 6.01
C GLU A 102 -6.33 -14.19 7.36
N ASN A 103 -5.24 -14.95 7.39
CA ASN A 103 -4.74 -15.59 8.61
C ASN A 103 -3.81 -14.68 9.43
N LEU A 104 -3.28 -13.62 8.84
CA LEU A 104 -2.32 -12.73 9.47
C LEU A 104 -2.95 -11.47 10.05
N HIS A 105 -4.07 -11.01 9.48
CA HIS A 105 -4.68 -9.73 9.88
C HIS A 105 -6.21 -9.79 9.82
N PRO A 106 -6.89 -9.46 10.94
CA PRO A 106 -8.36 -9.62 11.03
C PRO A 106 -9.16 -8.66 10.15
N LEU A 107 -8.61 -7.49 9.82
CA LEU A 107 -9.26 -6.45 9.02
C LEU A 107 -8.66 -6.35 7.60
N PHE A 108 -8.12 -7.45 7.08
CA PHE A 108 -7.61 -7.46 5.72
C PHE A 108 -8.73 -7.60 4.70
N ILE A 109 -8.68 -6.75 3.67
CA ILE A 109 -9.59 -6.78 2.52
C ILE A 109 -8.73 -6.72 1.26
N GLY A 110 -8.75 -7.77 0.46
CA GLY A 110 -8.00 -7.82 -0.80
C GLY A 110 -8.56 -6.84 -1.82
N SER A 111 -7.70 -6.13 -2.53
CA SER A 111 -8.13 -5.25 -3.62
C SER A 111 -7.12 -5.19 -4.77
N HIS A 112 -7.57 -4.67 -5.90
CA HIS A 112 -6.75 -4.51 -7.10
C HIS A 112 -7.24 -3.33 -7.94
N PRO A 113 -6.45 -2.25 -8.06
CA PRO A 113 -6.74 -1.19 -9.01
C PRO A 113 -6.45 -1.67 -10.43
N MET A 114 -7.39 -1.46 -11.34
CA MET A 114 -7.25 -1.79 -12.76
C MET A 114 -6.52 -0.65 -13.48
N ALA A 115 -5.28 -0.40 -13.05
CA ALA A 115 -4.43 0.66 -13.58
C ALA A 115 -2.97 0.21 -13.51
N GLY A 116 -2.15 0.70 -14.41
CA GLY A 116 -0.72 0.41 -14.44
C GLY A 116 -0.10 0.77 -15.77
N THR A 117 1.22 0.77 -15.78
CA THR A 117 2.05 0.94 -16.97
C THR A 117 3.23 -0.03 -16.87
N GLU A 118 4.07 -0.10 -17.90
CA GLU A 118 5.32 -0.88 -17.88
C GLU A 118 6.39 -0.27 -16.96
N LYS A 119 6.21 0.98 -16.51
CA LYS A 119 7.16 1.67 -15.63
C LYS A 119 7.15 1.12 -14.22
N LYS A 120 8.31 1.14 -13.56
CA LYS A 120 8.51 0.63 -12.20
C LYS A 120 9.37 1.59 -11.37
N GLY A 121 9.31 1.43 -10.06
CA GLY A 121 10.15 2.13 -9.10
C GLY A 121 9.63 3.48 -8.67
N VAL A 122 10.37 4.10 -7.76
CA VAL A 122 10.00 5.34 -7.07
C VAL A 122 9.83 6.55 -8.03
N ASP A 123 10.46 6.50 -9.20
CA ASP A 123 10.36 7.56 -10.20
C ASP A 123 9.15 7.43 -11.14
N SER A 124 8.38 6.35 -11.05
CA SER A 124 7.33 6.04 -12.01
C SER A 124 5.94 6.57 -11.62
N GLY A 125 5.71 6.90 -10.35
CA GLY A 125 4.40 7.34 -9.85
C GLY A 125 3.97 8.69 -10.40
N PHE A 126 2.67 8.84 -10.70
CA PHE A 126 2.07 10.11 -11.12
C PHE A 126 0.60 10.20 -10.69
N GLU A 127 0.12 11.42 -10.49
CA GLU A 127 -1.20 11.67 -9.90
C GLU A 127 -2.38 11.15 -10.74
N GLY A 128 -2.29 11.18 -12.05
CA GLY A 128 -3.39 10.83 -12.96
C GLY A 128 -3.57 9.35 -13.25
N LEU A 129 -2.77 8.44 -12.66
CA LEU A 129 -2.78 7.01 -12.97
C LEU A 129 -4.16 6.37 -12.80
N PHE A 130 -4.91 6.76 -11.77
CA PHE A 130 -6.21 6.14 -11.44
C PHE A 130 -7.42 6.83 -12.06
N LYS A 131 -7.20 7.83 -12.89
CA LYS A 131 -8.29 8.52 -13.58
C LYS A 131 -9.10 7.52 -14.42
N ASN A 132 -10.41 7.44 -14.16
CA ASN A 132 -11.32 6.50 -14.81
C ASN A 132 -10.97 5.00 -14.62
N ALA A 133 -10.07 4.68 -13.69
CA ALA A 133 -9.73 3.29 -13.38
C ALA A 133 -10.79 2.65 -12.47
N LYS A 134 -11.05 1.35 -12.70
CA LYS A 134 -11.87 0.55 -11.79
C LYS A 134 -11.00 0.03 -10.66
N TRP A 135 -11.58 -0.06 -9.46
CA TRP A 135 -10.93 -0.65 -8.30
C TRP A 135 -11.77 -1.84 -7.83
N ILE A 136 -11.19 -3.04 -7.89
CA ILE A 136 -11.88 -4.27 -7.53
C ILE A 136 -11.58 -4.59 -6.07
N ILE A 137 -12.62 -4.85 -5.29
CA ILE A 137 -12.52 -5.29 -3.90
C ILE A 137 -12.97 -6.75 -3.82
N THR A 138 -12.14 -7.59 -3.22
CA THR A 138 -12.42 -9.01 -3.03
C THR A 138 -13.04 -9.20 -1.64
N GLN A 139 -14.30 -9.57 -1.61
CA GLN A 139 -15.02 -9.83 -0.36
C GLN A 139 -14.64 -11.20 0.22
N ARG A 140 -14.52 -11.26 1.54
CA ARG A 140 -14.48 -12.54 2.27
C ARG A 140 -15.83 -13.24 2.14
N LYS A 141 -15.80 -14.55 1.92
CA LYS A 141 -16.96 -15.38 2.19
C LYS A 141 -17.14 -15.48 3.70
N ILE A 142 -18.19 -14.89 4.21
CA ILE A 142 -18.62 -15.14 5.57
C ILE A 142 -19.33 -16.49 5.53
N VAL A 143 -18.71 -17.52 6.09
CA VAL A 143 -19.38 -18.80 6.35
C VAL A 143 -20.13 -18.60 7.66
N ILE A 144 -21.42 -18.52 7.56
CA ILE A 144 -22.31 -18.47 8.73
C ILE A 144 -22.61 -19.91 9.18
#